data_1552715cc62b4aa93f4267bcc356654d
#
_entry.id   1552715cc62b4aa93f4267bcc356654d
#
_cell.length_a   1.000
_cell.length_b   1.000
_cell.length_c   1.000
_cell.angle_alpha   90.00
_cell.angle_beta   90.00
_cell.angle_gamma   90.00
#
_symmetry.space_group_name_H-M   'P 1'
#
loop_
_entity.id
_entity.type
_entity.pdbx_description
1 polymer ?
#
loop_
_entity_poly.entity_id
_entity_poly.type
_entity_poly.pdbx_seq_one_letter_code
_entity_poly.pdbx_strand_id
1 'polypeptide(L)'
;MKTILIPVDFSETSSNAIKYATDLSRDAAVKKIILLKSFYTSVYEQILPTPDFLQLSADDIETERQEIESQLTFLGQKLQNRCGETIEVETTISNEPVLRAIYQVIQDKHPDLLIVGSDATGEVSMIGEQIIEIAKSSPVKVLIIPANSVYKRIEQAVVPCDFEAVARLGLLQGLNNSHGWLNPKLMILYVDPKKKHIGREDEYEAAVKQLVNCYECKLYYSEDKNVVKGILDFAGGNNVQLIIALPGRHSFFYNLTHSSITDALSFNARLPVLILK
;
A
#
# COMPACT_ATOMS: atom_id res chain seq x y z
N MET A 1 13.59 6.59 4.03
CA MET A 1 12.81 6.41 2.78
C MET A 1 13.20 7.52 1.83
N LYS A 2 13.60 7.21 0.60
CA LYS A 2 14.09 8.23 -0.34
C LYS A 2 13.22 8.33 -1.59
N THR A 3 12.77 7.19 -2.11
CA THR A 3 12.02 7.13 -3.36
C THR A 3 10.70 6.41 -3.19
N ILE A 4 9.61 7.03 -3.68
CA ILE A 4 8.26 6.48 -3.71
C ILE A 4 7.88 6.22 -5.16
N LEU A 5 7.30 5.05 -5.45
CA LEU A 5 6.67 4.73 -6.71
C LEU A 5 5.15 4.76 -6.54
N ILE A 6 4.44 5.43 -7.46
CA ILE A 6 2.97 5.52 -7.46
C ILE A 6 2.47 5.19 -8.87
N PRO A 7 1.87 4.02 -9.09
CA PRO A 7 1.15 3.75 -10.33
C PRO A 7 -0.12 4.59 -10.38
N VAL A 8 -0.40 5.17 -11.55
CA VAL A 8 -1.53 6.07 -11.77
C VAL A 8 -2.39 5.61 -12.95
N ASP A 9 -3.70 5.69 -12.79
CA ASP A 9 -4.70 5.41 -13.82
C ASP A 9 -5.64 6.59 -14.07
N PHE A 10 -5.33 7.73 -13.45
CA PHE A 10 -6.11 8.98 -13.44
C PHE A 10 -7.45 8.88 -12.70
N SER A 11 -7.71 7.79 -11.98
CA SER A 11 -8.88 7.65 -11.12
C SER A 11 -8.79 8.55 -9.88
N GLU A 12 -9.92 8.73 -9.19
CA GLU A 12 -9.95 9.44 -7.91
C GLU A 12 -9.09 8.74 -6.85
N THR A 13 -9.06 7.41 -6.86
CA THR A 13 -8.23 6.59 -5.97
C THR A 13 -6.74 6.84 -6.16
N SER A 14 -6.25 6.85 -7.42
CA SER A 14 -4.84 7.18 -7.69
C SER A 14 -4.53 8.63 -7.35
N SER A 15 -5.47 9.55 -7.57
CA SER A 15 -5.34 10.97 -7.17
C SER A 15 -5.25 11.12 -5.66
N ASN A 16 -6.03 10.36 -4.87
CA ASN A 16 -5.94 10.34 -3.42
C ASN A 16 -4.62 9.76 -2.93
N ALA A 17 -4.12 8.68 -3.55
CA ALA A 17 -2.81 8.10 -3.25
C ALA A 17 -1.68 9.11 -3.45
N ILE A 18 -1.71 9.90 -4.54
CA ILE A 18 -0.75 10.97 -4.80
C ILE A 18 -0.82 12.06 -3.72
N LYS A 19 -2.05 12.50 -3.36
CA LYS A 19 -2.24 13.49 -2.31
C LYS A 19 -1.69 12.99 -0.97
N TYR A 20 -2.01 11.75 -0.62
CA TYR A 20 -1.52 11.11 0.61
C TYR A 20 0.02 11.03 0.62
N ALA A 21 0.64 10.60 -0.49
CA ALA A 21 2.10 10.54 -0.64
C ALA A 21 2.75 11.92 -0.49
N THR A 22 2.12 12.97 -1.03
CA THR A 22 2.58 14.36 -0.90
C THR A 22 2.58 14.82 0.56
N ASP A 23 1.51 14.54 1.28
CA ASP A 23 1.39 14.93 2.69
C ASP A 23 2.33 14.08 3.58
N LEU A 24 2.46 12.77 3.30
CA LEU A 24 3.42 11.87 3.96
C LEU A 24 4.87 12.36 3.78
N SER A 25 5.20 12.89 2.62
CA SER A 25 6.56 13.37 2.30
C SER A 25 7.03 14.54 3.14
N ARG A 26 6.12 15.23 3.83
CA ARG A 26 6.46 16.31 4.78
C ARG A 26 7.00 15.76 6.11
N ASP A 27 6.54 14.57 6.51
CA ASP A 27 6.93 13.92 7.76
C ASP A 27 8.03 12.85 7.53
N ALA A 28 8.16 12.36 6.31
CA ALA A 28 9.17 11.40 5.91
C ALA A 28 10.22 12.05 4.98
N ALA A 29 11.48 11.68 5.11
CA ALA A 29 12.58 12.23 4.30
C ALA A 29 12.54 11.69 2.86
N VAL A 30 11.48 12.00 2.12
CA VAL A 30 11.32 11.66 0.70
C VAL A 30 12.15 12.59 -0.15
N LYS A 31 12.85 12.05 -1.14
CA LYS A 31 13.65 12.81 -2.12
C LYS A 31 13.07 12.73 -3.52
N LYS A 32 12.35 11.67 -3.83
CA LYS A 32 11.84 11.41 -5.17
C LYS A 32 10.48 10.72 -5.16
N ILE A 33 9.59 11.16 -6.03
CA ILE A 33 8.31 10.52 -6.32
C ILE A 33 8.27 10.18 -7.81
N ILE A 34 8.01 8.92 -8.13
CA ILE A 34 7.87 8.42 -9.50
C ILE A 34 6.39 8.14 -9.75
N LEU A 35 5.80 8.81 -10.72
CA LEU A 35 4.45 8.52 -11.21
C LEU A 35 4.58 7.57 -12.42
N LEU A 36 4.00 6.39 -12.34
CA LEU A 36 4.02 5.39 -13.40
C LEU A 36 2.64 5.24 -14.02
N LYS A 37 2.52 5.46 -15.32
CA LYS A 37 1.35 5.13 -16.11
C LYS A 37 1.64 3.92 -17.00
N SER A 38 0.83 2.88 -16.88
CA SER A 38 0.80 1.76 -17.83
C SER A 38 -0.14 2.14 -18.98
N PHE A 39 0.36 2.12 -20.20
CA PHE A 39 -0.40 2.22 -21.44
C PHE A 39 -0.20 0.91 -22.21
N TYR A 40 -1.02 -0.07 -21.90
CA TYR A 40 -0.93 -1.40 -22.50
C TYR A 40 -2.19 -1.70 -23.30
N THR A 41 -2.01 -1.90 -24.60
CA THR A 41 -3.07 -2.39 -25.51
C THR A 41 -2.78 -3.87 -25.78
N SER A 42 -3.74 -4.72 -25.47
CA SER A 42 -3.60 -6.15 -25.69
C SER A 42 -3.47 -6.45 -27.19
N VAL A 43 -2.58 -7.38 -27.55
CA VAL A 43 -2.46 -7.87 -28.93
C VAL A 43 -3.79 -8.45 -29.44
N TYR A 44 -4.62 -9.01 -28.56
CA TYR A 44 -5.95 -9.53 -28.91
C TYR A 44 -6.92 -8.42 -29.30
N GLU A 45 -6.84 -7.25 -28.68
CA GLU A 45 -7.64 -6.07 -29.05
C GLU A 45 -7.24 -5.50 -30.40
N GLN A 46 -6.00 -5.73 -30.83
CA GLN A 46 -5.50 -5.32 -32.14
C GLN A 46 -5.86 -6.32 -33.26
N ILE A 47 -6.06 -7.60 -32.95
CA ILE A 47 -6.16 -8.66 -33.96
C ILE A 47 -7.59 -9.18 -34.14
N LEU A 48 -8.44 -9.13 -33.11
CA LEU A 48 -9.80 -9.66 -33.17
C LEU A 48 -10.81 -8.54 -33.43
N PRO A 49 -11.33 -8.44 -34.68
CA PRO A 49 -12.47 -7.58 -34.94
C PRO A 49 -13.70 -8.18 -34.26
N THR A 50 -14.15 -7.59 -33.18
CA THR A 50 -15.50 -7.87 -32.67
C THR A 50 -16.49 -6.91 -33.32
N PRO A 51 -17.77 -7.30 -33.53
CA PRO A 51 -18.75 -6.44 -34.20
C PRO A 51 -18.97 -5.07 -33.58
N ASP A 52 -18.58 -4.90 -32.34
CA ASP A 52 -18.75 -3.68 -31.55
C ASP A 52 -17.43 -2.88 -31.34
N PHE A 53 -16.29 -3.39 -31.82
CA PHE A 53 -15.02 -2.68 -31.73
C PHE A 53 -14.55 -2.22 -33.09
N LEU A 54 -14.58 -0.91 -33.29
CA LEU A 54 -13.80 -0.24 -34.35
C LEU A 54 -12.33 -0.59 -34.12
N GLN A 55 -11.69 -1.18 -35.14
CA GLN A 55 -10.25 -1.43 -35.11
C GLN A 55 -9.55 -0.08 -34.94
N LEU A 56 -8.96 0.16 -33.76
CA LEU A 56 -8.19 1.36 -33.53
C LEU A 56 -7.06 1.42 -34.56
N SER A 57 -6.97 2.50 -35.30
CA SER A 57 -5.86 2.72 -36.22
C SER A 57 -4.58 2.98 -35.43
N ALA A 58 -3.42 2.79 -36.05
CA ALA A 58 -2.15 3.16 -35.43
C ALA A 58 -2.11 4.64 -35.03
N ASP A 59 -2.79 5.49 -35.80
CA ASP A 59 -2.87 6.94 -35.53
C ASP A 59 -3.76 7.22 -34.32
N ASP A 60 -4.84 6.45 -34.11
CA ASP A 60 -5.69 6.59 -32.93
C ASP A 60 -4.92 6.21 -31.63
N ILE A 61 -4.17 5.10 -31.68
CA ILE A 61 -3.33 4.63 -30.57
C ILE A 61 -2.25 5.66 -30.22
N GLU A 62 -1.61 6.24 -31.23
CA GLU A 62 -0.58 7.27 -31.04
C GLU A 62 -1.19 8.56 -30.46
N THR A 63 -2.38 8.93 -30.93
CA THR A 63 -3.10 10.11 -30.41
C THR A 63 -3.47 9.90 -28.93
N GLU A 64 -4.01 8.75 -28.56
CA GLU A 64 -4.34 8.41 -27.17
C GLU A 64 -3.08 8.43 -26.30
N ARG A 65 -1.98 7.90 -26.81
CA ARG A 65 -0.70 7.92 -26.10
C ARG A 65 -0.23 9.35 -25.81
N GLN A 66 -0.31 10.24 -26.79
CA GLN A 66 0.09 11.65 -26.64
C GLN A 66 -0.82 12.38 -25.62
N GLU A 67 -2.09 12.08 -25.60
CA GLU A 67 -3.02 12.60 -24.58
C GLU A 67 -2.63 12.14 -23.17
N ILE A 68 -2.34 10.86 -23.00
CA ILE A 68 -1.90 10.27 -21.74
C ILE A 68 -0.56 10.89 -21.29
N GLU A 69 0.40 11.08 -22.22
CA GLU A 69 1.67 11.75 -21.92
C GLU A 69 1.48 13.18 -21.44
N SER A 70 0.58 13.90 -22.10
CA SER A 70 0.24 15.26 -21.72
C SER A 70 -0.42 15.34 -20.34
N GLN A 71 -1.37 14.44 -20.06
CA GLN A 71 -2.04 14.35 -18.76
C GLN A 71 -1.05 13.98 -17.64
N LEU A 72 -0.18 13.00 -17.88
CA LEU A 72 0.81 12.58 -16.90
C LEU A 72 1.85 13.69 -16.64
N THR A 73 2.29 14.37 -17.66
CA THR A 73 3.21 15.52 -17.55
C THR A 73 2.58 16.63 -16.73
N PHE A 74 1.33 17.00 -17.03
CA PHE A 74 0.60 18.00 -16.27
C PHE A 74 0.44 17.60 -14.79
N LEU A 75 0.12 16.33 -14.53
CA LEU A 75 0.02 15.77 -13.16
C LEU A 75 1.37 15.86 -12.44
N GLY A 76 2.46 15.50 -13.11
CA GLY A 76 3.82 15.60 -12.58
C GLY A 76 4.21 17.04 -12.24
N GLN A 77 3.95 18.00 -13.13
CA GLN A 77 4.20 19.42 -12.88
C GLN A 77 3.37 19.96 -11.69
N LYS A 78 2.10 19.59 -11.64
CA LYS A 78 1.22 19.98 -10.52
C LYS A 78 1.75 19.42 -9.18
N LEU A 79 2.23 18.18 -9.18
CA LEU A 79 2.82 17.55 -8.01
C LEU A 79 4.15 18.22 -7.65
N GLN A 80 5.03 18.49 -8.62
CA GLN A 80 6.31 19.18 -8.41
C GLN A 80 6.09 20.55 -7.76
N ASN A 81 5.12 21.32 -8.24
CA ASN A 81 4.77 22.62 -7.65
C ASN A 81 4.30 22.52 -6.20
N ARG A 82 3.65 21.41 -5.83
CA ARG A 82 3.20 21.16 -4.43
C ARG A 82 4.33 20.70 -3.51
N CYS A 83 5.25 19.92 -4.04
CA CYS A 83 6.40 19.38 -3.30
C CYS A 83 7.55 20.41 -3.17
N GLY A 84 7.58 21.43 -4.02
CA GLY A 84 8.69 22.38 -4.10
C GLY A 84 9.95 21.76 -4.69
N GLU A 85 11.10 22.40 -4.46
CA GLU A 85 12.40 21.96 -5.01
C GLU A 85 13.05 20.81 -4.22
N THR A 86 12.51 20.49 -3.06
CA THR A 86 13.10 19.48 -2.13
C THR A 86 12.85 18.04 -2.56
N ILE A 87 11.83 17.80 -3.39
CA ILE A 87 11.40 16.48 -3.84
C ILE A 87 11.35 16.49 -5.37
N GLU A 88 12.14 15.62 -5.97
CA GLU A 88 12.10 15.39 -7.42
C GLU A 88 10.85 14.59 -7.80
N VAL A 89 10.12 15.04 -8.82
CA VAL A 89 8.99 14.32 -9.39
C VAL A 89 9.36 13.83 -10.79
N GLU A 90 9.37 12.51 -10.95
CA GLU A 90 9.60 11.85 -12.25
C GLU A 90 8.28 11.26 -12.76
N THR A 91 8.03 11.34 -14.06
CA THR A 91 6.91 10.67 -14.73
C THR A 91 7.44 9.62 -15.69
N THR A 92 6.81 8.46 -15.72
CA THR A 92 7.21 7.34 -16.58
C THR A 92 5.96 6.69 -17.19
N ILE A 93 6.01 6.43 -18.50
CA ILE A 93 5.01 5.62 -19.19
C ILE A 93 5.64 4.28 -19.56
N SER A 94 4.89 3.21 -19.39
CA SER A 94 5.27 1.86 -19.80
C SER A 94 4.22 1.28 -20.74
N ASN A 95 4.66 0.57 -21.78
CA ASN A 95 3.78 -0.17 -22.68
C ASN A 95 3.50 -1.61 -22.18
N GLU A 96 3.91 -1.94 -20.98
CA GLU A 96 3.68 -3.23 -20.36
C GLU A 96 2.42 -3.22 -19.48
N PRO A 97 1.79 -4.38 -19.25
CA PRO A 97 0.73 -4.51 -18.25
C PRO A 97 1.18 -3.97 -16.89
N VAL A 98 0.24 -3.41 -16.12
CA VAL A 98 0.57 -2.62 -14.91
C VAL A 98 1.47 -3.35 -13.92
N LEU A 99 1.25 -4.64 -13.67
CA LEU A 99 2.10 -5.45 -12.77
C LEU A 99 3.54 -5.53 -13.27
N ARG A 100 3.71 -5.76 -14.58
CA ARG A 100 5.02 -5.88 -15.21
C ARG A 100 5.73 -4.52 -15.25
N ALA A 101 4.99 -3.46 -15.56
CA ALA A 101 5.48 -2.09 -15.53
C ALA A 101 5.99 -1.69 -14.13
N ILE A 102 5.22 -1.98 -13.08
CA ILE A 102 5.62 -1.76 -11.68
C ILE A 102 6.91 -2.53 -11.38
N TYR A 103 6.97 -3.82 -11.75
CA TYR A 103 8.15 -4.65 -11.47
C TYR A 103 9.39 -4.13 -12.19
N GLN A 104 9.29 -3.71 -13.45
CA GLN A 104 10.41 -3.12 -14.20
C GLN A 104 10.92 -1.85 -13.53
N VAL A 105 10.01 -0.93 -13.17
CA VAL A 105 10.43 0.31 -12.49
C VAL A 105 11.07 0.01 -11.13
N ILE A 106 10.59 -1.00 -10.40
CA ILE A 106 11.22 -1.42 -9.15
C ILE A 106 12.64 -1.93 -9.39
N GLN A 107 12.87 -2.71 -10.46
CA GLN A 107 14.20 -3.22 -10.81
C GLN A 107 15.15 -2.11 -11.26
N ASP A 108 14.65 -1.12 -12.00
CA ASP A 108 15.49 -0.09 -12.60
C ASP A 108 15.77 1.09 -11.64
N LYS A 109 14.78 1.48 -10.84
CA LYS A 109 14.81 2.70 -10.00
C LYS A 109 14.95 2.43 -8.51
N HIS A 110 14.81 1.19 -8.06
CA HIS A 110 14.93 0.75 -6.67
C HIS A 110 14.16 1.63 -5.67
N PRO A 111 12.84 1.84 -5.84
CA PRO A 111 12.06 2.61 -4.88
C PRO A 111 12.01 1.90 -3.52
N ASP A 112 11.93 2.69 -2.45
CA ASP A 112 11.81 2.15 -1.08
C ASP A 112 10.37 1.76 -0.72
N LEU A 113 9.39 2.39 -1.39
CA LEU A 113 7.97 2.24 -1.13
C LEU A 113 7.16 2.32 -2.41
N LEU A 114 6.23 1.41 -2.57
CA LEU A 114 5.17 1.45 -3.55
C LEU A 114 3.89 1.93 -2.86
N ILE A 115 3.24 3.00 -3.35
CA ILE A 115 1.95 3.48 -2.84
C ILE A 115 0.88 3.20 -3.90
N VAL A 116 -0.21 2.56 -3.48
CA VAL A 116 -1.36 2.27 -4.34
C VAL A 116 -2.66 2.73 -3.68
N GLY A 117 -3.54 3.32 -4.45
CA GLY A 117 -4.90 3.65 -3.99
C GLY A 117 -5.79 2.42 -4.04
N SER A 118 -6.65 2.22 -3.05
CA SER A 118 -7.68 1.18 -3.07
C SER A 118 -9.07 1.80 -3.10
N ASP A 119 -9.93 1.21 -3.92
CA ASP A 119 -11.32 1.60 -3.99
C ASP A 119 -12.19 0.72 -3.09
N ALA A 120 -12.93 1.36 -2.19
CA ALA A 120 -13.91 0.67 -1.34
C ALA A 120 -15.32 0.70 -1.94
N THR A 121 -15.53 1.46 -3.03
CA THR A 121 -16.88 1.76 -3.56
C THR A 121 -17.27 0.89 -4.75
N GLY A 122 -16.37 0.02 -5.24
CA GLY A 122 -16.64 -0.85 -6.38
C GLY A 122 -16.57 -0.14 -7.75
N GLU A 123 -16.07 1.09 -7.80
CA GLU A 123 -15.67 1.70 -9.07
C GLU A 123 -14.44 0.98 -9.61
N VAL A 124 -14.53 0.47 -10.82
CA VAL A 124 -13.49 -0.33 -11.45
C VAL A 124 -12.29 0.53 -11.79
N SER A 125 -11.29 0.53 -10.90
CA SER A 125 -9.97 1.08 -11.19
C SER A 125 -9.05 -0.08 -11.62
N MET A 126 -8.33 0.07 -12.73
CA MET A 126 -7.39 -0.96 -13.23
C MET A 126 -6.35 -1.37 -12.18
N ILE A 127 -5.94 -0.44 -11.33
CA ILE A 127 -5.00 -0.69 -10.24
C ILE A 127 -5.72 -1.32 -9.06
N GLY A 128 -6.95 -0.88 -8.75
CA GLY A 128 -7.77 -1.38 -7.65
C GLY A 128 -8.02 -2.88 -7.72
N GLU A 129 -8.35 -3.41 -8.89
CA GLU A 129 -8.55 -4.85 -9.10
C GLU A 129 -7.28 -5.68 -8.88
N GLN A 130 -6.10 -5.10 -9.09
CA GLN A 130 -4.82 -5.80 -9.02
C GLN A 130 -4.07 -5.54 -7.71
N ILE A 131 -4.63 -4.77 -6.78
CA ILE A 131 -3.95 -4.38 -5.52
C ILE A 131 -3.40 -5.60 -4.76
N ILE A 132 -4.17 -6.68 -4.69
CA ILE A 132 -3.74 -7.87 -3.96
C ILE A 132 -2.54 -8.53 -4.63
N GLU A 133 -2.56 -8.61 -5.96
CA GLU A 133 -1.46 -9.18 -6.71
C GLU A 133 -0.22 -8.28 -6.65
N ILE A 134 -0.40 -6.97 -6.78
CA ILE A 134 0.65 -5.98 -6.56
C ILE A 134 1.25 -6.15 -5.17
N ALA A 135 0.39 -6.20 -4.15
CA ALA A 135 0.83 -6.35 -2.78
C ALA A 135 1.52 -7.68 -2.49
N LYS A 136 1.14 -8.78 -3.15
CA LYS A 136 1.78 -10.09 -3.00
C LYS A 136 3.12 -10.17 -3.73
N SER A 137 3.18 -9.70 -4.97
CA SER A 137 4.33 -9.86 -5.86
C SER A 137 5.41 -8.80 -5.69
N SER A 138 5.08 -7.63 -5.14
CA SER A 138 6.04 -6.55 -4.95
C SER A 138 7.21 -6.97 -4.07
N PRO A 139 8.47 -6.76 -4.51
CA PRO A 139 9.65 -7.00 -3.67
C PRO A 139 9.93 -5.86 -2.69
N VAL A 140 9.23 -4.73 -2.84
CA VAL A 140 9.35 -3.57 -1.94
C VAL A 140 8.09 -3.41 -1.09
N LYS A 141 8.21 -2.67 0.02
CA LYS A 141 7.08 -2.37 0.91
C LYS A 141 5.94 -1.72 0.12
N VAL A 142 4.69 -2.09 0.42
CA VAL A 142 3.50 -1.55 -0.25
C VAL A 142 2.62 -0.85 0.77
N LEU A 143 2.28 0.40 0.50
CA LEU A 143 1.32 1.18 1.28
C LEU A 143 0.02 1.32 0.48
N ILE A 144 -1.03 0.69 0.97
CA ILE A 144 -2.37 0.76 0.39
C ILE A 144 -3.13 1.93 1.04
N ILE A 145 -3.63 2.85 0.22
CA ILE A 145 -4.36 4.03 0.65
C ILE A 145 -5.83 3.88 0.26
N PRO A 146 -6.75 3.77 1.23
CA PRO A 146 -8.19 3.77 0.96
C PRO A 146 -8.66 5.08 0.30
N ALA A 147 -9.65 5.01 -0.61
CA ALA A 147 -10.13 6.14 -1.41
C ALA A 147 -10.47 7.39 -0.59
N ASN A 148 -11.07 7.21 0.60
CA ASN A 148 -11.48 8.31 1.47
C ASN A 148 -10.47 8.61 2.60
N SER A 149 -9.26 8.05 2.53
CA SER A 149 -8.26 8.26 3.57
C SER A 149 -7.56 9.60 3.38
N VAL A 150 -7.57 10.41 4.44
CA VAL A 150 -6.81 11.65 4.51
C VAL A 150 -5.58 11.41 5.37
N TYR A 151 -4.42 11.89 4.91
CA TYR A 151 -3.18 11.77 5.68
C TYR A 151 -3.32 12.46 7.04
N LYS A 152 -2.93 11.74 8.06
CA LYS A 152 -2.68 12.26 9.41
C LYS A 152 -1.27 11.81 9.81
N ARG A 153 -0.56 12.66 10.54
CA ARG A 153 0.74 12.28 11.09
C ARG A 153 0.63 10.95 11.83
N ILE A 154 1.50 10.01 11.46
CA ILE A 154 1.44 8.65 11.98
C ILE A 154 2.19 8.60 13.32
N GLU A 155 1.44 8.73 14.40
CA GLU A 155 1.94 8.68 15.78
C GLU A 155 1.76 7.29 16.38
N GLN A 156 0.72 6.56 15.96
CA GLN A 156 0.41 5.22 16.45
C GLN A 156 0.12 4.28 15.27
N ALA A 157 0.67 3.09 15.32
CA ALA A 157 0.40 2.04 14.36
C ALA A 157 0.05 0.73 15.06
N VAL A 158 -0.96 0.02 14.56
CA VAL A 158 -1.27 -1.33 15.01
C VAL A 158 -0.55 -2.35 14.14
N VAL A 159 0.05 -3.35 14.78
CA VAL A 159 0.72 -4.49 14.15
C VAL A 159 -0.02 -5.75 14.56
N PRO A 160 -0.93 -6.26 13.73
CA PRO A 160 -1.54 -7.56 13.98
C PRO A 160 -0.48 -8.66 13.91
N CYS A 161 -0.38 -9.44 14.97
CA CYS A 161 0.60 -10.51 15.09
C CYS A 161 -0.06 -11.79 15.60
N ASP A 162 0.19 -12.90 14.90
CA ASP A 162 -0.06 -14.23 15.42
C ASP A 162 1.21 -14.73 16.11
N PHE A 163 1.10 -15.21 17.34
CA PHE A 163 2.27 -15.69 18.09
C PHE A 163 2.90 -16.97 17.53
N GLU A 164 2.20 -17.70 16.68
CA GLU A 164 2.83 -18.75 15.87
C GLU A 164 3.85 -18.17 14.84
N ALA A 165 3.76 -16.88 14.58
CA ALA A 165 4.61 -16.15 13.63
C ALA A 165 5.36 -14.96 14.28
N VAL A 166 5.52 -14.95 15.60
CA VAL A 166 6.13 -13.84 16.37
C VAL A 166 7.50 -13.42 15.85
N ALA A 167 8.31 -14.35 15.33
CA ALA A 167 9.62 -14.04 14.75
C ALA A 167 9.57 -13.00 13.61
N ARG A 168 8.41 -12.84 12.95
CA ARG A 168 8.21 -11.84 11.89
C ARG A 168 8.17 -10.41 12.38
N LEU A 169 7.95 -10.18 13.67
CA LEU A 169 8.09 -8.85 14.28
C LEU A 169 9.51 -8.28 14.07
N GLY A 170 10.52 -9.13 13.87
CA GLY A 170 11.87 -8.70 13.51
C GLY A 170 11.93 -7.85 12.22
N LEU A 171 10.98 -7.99 11.30
CA LEU A 171 10.88 -7.16 10.10
C LEU A 171 10.63 -5.67 10.40
N LEU A 172 10.07 -5.36 11.57
CA LEU A 172 9.87 -3.98 12.02
C LEU A 172 11.20 -3.24 12.22
N GLN A 173 12.28 -3.94 12.56
CA GLN A 173 13.62 -3.35 12.66
C GLN A 173 14.07 -2.72 11.33
N GLY A 174 13.67 -3.31 10.20
CA GLY A 174 13.93 -2.78 8.86
C GLY A 174 13.24 -1.45 8.55
N LEU A 175 12.20 -1.07 9.31
CA LEU A 175 11.59 0.27 9.19
C LEU A 175 12.47 1.34 9.83
N ASN A 176 13.03 1.09 11.00
CA ASN A 176 13.85 2.04 11.73
C ASN A 176 15.21 2.27 11.06
N ASN A 177 15.79 1.23 10.46
CA ASN A 177 17.07 1.31 9.76
C ASN A 177 17.02 2.16 8.48
N SER A 178 15.84 2.41 7.95
CA SER A 178 15.62 3.29 6.80
C SER A 178 15.57 4.74 7.28
N HIS A 179 16.70 5.45 7.26
CA HIS A 179 16.79 6.85 7.67
C HIS A 179 15.65 7.69 7.10
N GLY A 180 14.86 8.29 7.96
CA GLY A 180 13.73 9.14 7.58
C GLY A 180 12.37 8.44 7.46
N TRP A 181 12.24 7.21 7.91
CA TRP A 181 10.94 6.57 8.08
C TRP A 181 10.26 7.02 9.37
N LEU A 182 8.95 6.76 9.38
CA LEU A 182 8.07 7.01 10.53
C LEU A 182 8.54 6.21 11.76
N ASN A 183 8.44 6.83 12.92
CA ASN A 183 8.73 6.19 14.20
C ASN A 183 7.48 6.21 15.10
N PRO A 184 6.40 5.51 14.74
CA PRO A 184 5.18 5.47 15.54
C PRO A 184 5.35 4.62 16.79
N LYS A 185 4.52 4.87 17.80
CA LYS A 185 4.29 3.90 18.86
C LYS A 185 3.57 2.68 18.30
N LEU A 186 4.12 1.49 18.55
CA LEU A 186 3.58 0.24 18.02
C LEU A 186 2.64 -0.42 19.01
N MET A 187 1.44 -0.71 18.56
CA MET A 187 0.44 -1.50 19.27
C MET A 187 0.43 -2.91 18.67
N ILE A 188 1.14 -3.84 19.28
CA ILE A 188 1.17 -5.23 18.83
C ILE A 188 -0.14 -5.88 19.27
N LEU A 189 -0.96 -6.30 18.33
CA LEU A 189 -2.30 -6.84 18.61
C LEU A 189 -2.37 -8.32 18.26
N TYR A 190 -2.65 -9.14 19.25
CA TYR A 190 -3.01 -10.53 19.06
C TYR A 190 -4.52 -10.71 19.17
N VAL A 191 -5.17 -11.06 18.05
CA VAL A 191 -6.57 -11.47 18.05
C VAL A 191 -6.62 -12.97 18.27
N ASP A 192 -7.08 -13.38 19.45
CA ASP A 192 -7.07 -14.76 19.93
C ASP A 192 -8.46 -15.25 20.38
N PRO A 193 -9.30 -15.67 19.43
CA PRO A 193 -10.64 -16.18 19.73
C PRO A 193 -10.64 -17.41 20.65
N LYS A 194 -9.53 -18.12 20.72
CA LYS A 194 -9.37 -19.37 21.48
C LYS A 194 -8.72 -19.18 22.84
N LYS A 195 -8.38 -17.93 23.20
CA LYS A 195 -7.77 -17.57 24.50
C LYS A 195 -6.47 -18.34 24.81
N LYS A 196 -5.70 -18.69 23.79
CA LYS A 196 -4.43 -19.43 23.95
C LYS A 196 -3.33 -18.61 24.65
N HIS A 197 -3.50 -17.27 24.69
CA HIS A 197 -2.57 -16.37 25.36
C HIS A 197 -2.63 -16.49 26.89
N ILE A 198 -3.75 -16.94 27.45
CA ILE A 198 -3.93 -17.00 28.88
C ILE A 198 -2.87 -17.91 29.54
N GLY A 199 -2.11 -17.31 30.47
CA GLY A 199 -0.99 -17.96 31.17
C GLY A 199 0.32 -17.99 30.39
N ARG A 200 0.40 -17.32 29.24
CA ARG A 200 1.61 -17.16 28.42
C ARG A 200 1.96 -15.71 28.13
N GLU A 201 1.32 -14.77 28.81
CA GLU A 201 1.44 -13.34 28.57
C GLU A 201 2.88 -12.86 28.74
N ASP A 202 3.57 -13.32 29.81
CA ASP A 202 4.97 -12.96 30.08
C ASP A 202 5.92 -13.46 28.98
N GLU A 203 5.68 -14.67 28.44
CA GLU A 203 6.44 -15.23 27.32
C GLU A 203 6.31 -14.34 26.08
N TYR A 204 5.07 -13.93 25.77
CA TYR A 204 4.78 -13.12 24.61
C TYR A 204 5.31 -11.70 24.75
N GLU A 205 5.20 -11.09 25.94
CA GLU A 205 5.80 -9.78 26.19
C GLU A 205 7.32 -9.82 26.07
N ALA A 206 7.99 -10.85 26.58
CA ALA A 206 9.42 -11.02 26.45
C ALA A 206 9.85 -11.13 24.98
N ALA A 207 9.13 -11.93 24.17
CA ALA A 207 9.39 -12.07 22.74
C ALA A 207 9.21 -10.74 21.98
N VAL A 208 8.14 -9.98 22.26
CA VAL A 208 7.91 -8.67 21.68
C VAL A 208 9.03 -7.69 22.05
N LYS A 209 9.41 -7.59 23.31
CA LYS A 209 10.50 -6.72 23.78
C LYS A 209 11.82 -7.05 23.10
N GLN A 210 12.12 -8.32 22.89
CA GLN A 210 13.35 -8.76 22.24
C GLN A 210 13.37 -8.40 20.74
N LEU A 211 12.24 -8.59 20.04
CA LEU A 211 12.14 -8.44 18.58
C LEU A 211 11.87 -6.99 18.13
N VAL A 212 11.25 -6.18 19.00
CA VAL A 212 10.79 -4.82 18.67
C VAL A 212 11.50 -3.78 19.55
N ASN A 213 12.77 -4.03 19.89
CA ASN A 213 13.57 -3.21 20.82
C ASN A 213 13.86 -1.79 20.32
N CYS A 214 13.66 -1.49 19.05
CA CYS A 214 13.90 -0.18 18.43
C CYS A 214 12.68 0.76 18.43
N TYR A 215 11.53 0.30 18.93
CA TYR A 215 10.28 1.07 18.99
C TYR A 215 9.69 1.07 20.41
N GLU A 216 8.99 2.16 20.76
CA GLU A 216 8.04 2.11 21.87
C GLU A 216 6.89 1.19 21.47
N CYS A 217 6.74 0.05 22.13
CA CYS A 217 5.71 -0.93 21.78
C CYS A 217 4.96 -1.43 23.01
N LYS A 218 3.69 -1.78 22.83
CA LYS A 218 2.85 -2.40 23.83
C LYS A 218 2.03 -3.53 23.20
N LEU A 219 1.88 -4.63 23.95
CA LEU A 219 1.11 -5.79 23.54
C LEU A 219 -0.34 -5.65 24.00
N TYR A 220 -1.26 -6.04 23.12
CA TYR A 220 -2.70 -6.04 23.34
C TYR A 220 -3.31 -7.37 22.87
N TYR A 221 -4.44 -7.71 23.46
CA TYR A 221 -5.20 -8.90 23.13
C TYR A 221 -6.64 -8.53 22.76
N SER A 222 -7.20 -9.26 21.80
CA SER A 222 -8.61 -9.20 21.42
C SER A 222 -9.16 -10.62 21.34
N GLU A 223 -10.34 -10.86 21.88
CA GLU A 223 -11.03 -12.15 21.84
C GLU A 223 -12.09 -12.22 20.73
N ASP A 224 -12.08 -11.26 19.78
CA ASP A 224 -13.05 -11.26 18.69
C ASP A 224 -12.94 -12.56 17.86
N LYS A 225 -14.09 -13.13 17.51
CA LYS A 225 -14.15 -14.36 16.70
C LYS A 225 -13.69 -14.13 15.25
N ASN A 226 -13.84 -12.91 14.74
CA ASN A 226 -13.38 -12.50 13.43
C ASN A 226 -12.11 -11.66 13.58
N VAL A 227 -11.00 -12.21 13.09
CA VAL A 227 -9.66 -11.58 13.21
C VAL A 227 -9.63 -10.21 12.58
N VAL A 228 -10.17 -10.07 11.36
CA VAL A 228 -10.18 -8.80 10.63
C VAL A 228 -11.00 -7.76 11.38
N LYS A 229 -12.21 -8.14 11.81
CA LYS A 229 -13.09 -7.25 12.61
C LYS A 229 -12.42 -6.83 13.91
N GLY A 230 -11.84 -7.75 14.65
CA GLY A 230 -11.13 -7.45 15.91
C GLY A 230 -9.98 -6.46 15.72
N ILE A 231 -9.25 -6.54 14.61
CA ILE A 231 -8.18 -5.59 14.28
C ILE A 231 -8.76 -4.20 13.97
N LEU A 232 -9.82 -4.14 13.17
CA LEU A 232 -10.42 -2.87 12.75
C LEU A 232 -11.12 -2.15 13.91
N ASP A 233 -11.85 -2.88 14.74
CA ASP A 233 -12.49 -2.35 15.93
C ASP A 233 -11.45 -1.81 16.93
N PHE A 234 -10.36 -2.56 17.13
CA PHE A 234 -9.24 -2.11 17.96
C PHE A 234 -8.60 -0.84 17.41
N ALA A 235 -8.31 -0.81 16.11
CA ALA A 235 -7.70 0.34 15.47
C ALA A 235 -8.59 1.59 15.54
N GLY A 236 -9.90 1.43 15.34
CA GLY A 236 -10.88 2.51 15.45
C GLY A 236 -11.02 3.05 16.88
N GLY A 237 -10.95 2.18 17.88
CA GLY A 237 -11.06 2.55 19.30
C GLY A 237 -9.81 3.21 19.89
N ASN A 238 -8.63 3.06 19.25
CA ASN A 238 -7.33 3.49 19.80
C ASN A 238 -6.66 4.61 19.00
N ASN A 239 -7.38 5.37 18.19
CA ASN A 239 -6.84 6.48 17.39
C ASN A 239 -5.59 6.09 16.58
N VAL A 240 -5.61 4.92 15.96
CA VAL A 240 -4.52 4.41 15.11
C VAL A 240 -4.57 5.09 13.74
N GLN A 241 -3.40 5.44 13.17
CA GLN A 241 -3.30 6.05 11.86
C GLN A 241 -2.80 5.10 10.78
N LEU A 242 -2.23 3.95 11.15
CA LEU A 242 -1.63 3.00 10.23
C LEU A 242 -1.79 1.57 10.73
N ILE A 243 -2.15 0.65 9.85
CA ILE A 243 -2.03 -0.79 10.10
C ILE A 243 -0.74 -1.28 9.43
N ILE A 244 0.14 -1.94 10.17
CA ILE A 244 1.35 -2.56 9.61
C ILE A 244 1.12 -4.06 9.50
N ALA A 245 0.99 -4.55 8.29
CA ALA A 245 0.76 -5.95 7.99
C ALA A 245 2.09 -6.69 7.77
N LEU A 246 2.29 -7.74 8.55
CA LEU A 246 3.44 -8.65 8.40
C LEU A 246 3.13 -9.71 7.33
N PRO A 247 4.11 -10.13 6.51
CA PRO A 247 3.89 -11.20 5.55
C PRO A 247 3.68 -12.56 6.24
N GLY A 248 2.92 -13.47 5.59
CA GLY A 248 2.80 -14.87 6.01
C GLY A 248 1.40 -15.45 5.97
N ARG A 249 1.31 -16.81 6.05
CA ARG A 249 0.07 -17.58 5.84
C ARG A 249 -1.04 -17.33 6.88
N HIS A 250 -0.71 -16.86 8.07
CA HIS A 250 -1.66 -16.54 9.15
C HIS A 250 -1.68 -15.04 9.47
N SER A 251 -1.08 -14.21 8.60
CA SER A 251 -1.03 -12.77 8.81
C SER A 251 -2.39 -12.12 8.51
N PHE A 252 -2.56 -10.91 9.04
CA PHE A 252 -3.69 -10.04 8.67
C PHE A 252 -3.82 -9.90 7.15
N PHE A 253 -2.69 -9.73 6.45
CA PHE A 253 -2.66 -9.63 5.00
C PHE A 253 -3.15 -10.92 4.30
N TYR A 254 -2.77 -12.10 4.80
CA TYR A 254 -3.26 -13.36 4.27
C TYR A 254 -4.79 -13.48 4.44
N ASN A 255 -5.30 -13.13 5.62
CA ASN A 255 -6.74 -13.16 5.87
C ASN A 255 -7.50 -12.15 5.00
N LEU A 256 -6.93 -10.95 4.77
CA LEU A 256 -7.44 -9.97 3.82
C LEU A 256 -7.56 -10.52 2.39
N THR A 257 -6.57 -11.29 1.95
CA THR A 257 -6.51 -11.79 0.57
C THR A 257 -7.31 -13.07 0.31
N HIS A 258 -7.78 -13.72 1.38
CA HIS A 258 -8.55 -14.99 1.31
C HIS A 258 -10.00 -14.83 1.78
N SER A 259 -10.35 -13.76 2.48
CA SER A 259 -11.74 -13.30 2.60
C SER A 259 -12.13 -12.60 1.29
N SER A 260 -13.43 -12.54 0.96
CA SER A 260 -13.84 -11.81 -0.23
C SER A 260 -13.24 -10.39 -0.18
N ILE A 261 -12.53 -10.01 -1.25
CA ILE A 261 -11.77 -8.76 -1.37
C ILE A 261 -12.66 -7.56 -1.02
N THR A 262 -13.89 -7.60 -1.48
CA THR A 262 -14.92 -6.59 -1.27
C THR A 262 -15.24 -6.41 0.22
N ASP A 263 -15.30 -7.50 0.99
CA ASP A 263 -15.61 -7.40 2.43
C ASP A 263 -14.42 -6.85 3.21
N ALA A 264 -13.21 -7.30 2.91
CA ALA A 264 -12.02 -6.83 3.61
C ALA A 264 -11.66 -5.36 3.29
N LEU A 265 -11.86 -4.92 2.05
CA LEU A 265 -11.66 -3.54 1.63
C LEU A 265 -12.81 -2.64 2.06
N SER A 266 -14.05 -3.12 2.06
CA SER A 266 -15.23 -2.38 2.57
C SER A 266 -15.16 -2.14 4.07
N PHE A 267 -14.62 -3.07 4.85
CA PHE A 267 -14.35 -2.89 6.27
C PHE A 267 -13.18 -1.93 6.54
N ASN A 268 -12.21 -1.85 5.59
CA ASN A 268 -10.98 -1.06 5.76
C ASN A 268 -11.04 0.36 5.20
N ALA A 269 -12.20 0.83 4.79
CA ALA A 269 -12.36 2.10 4.07
C ALA A 269 -11.79 3.36 4.76
N ARG A 270 -11.03 3.26 5.85
CA ARG A 270 -10.58 4.42 6.64
C ARG A 270 -9.11 4.47 7.00
N LEU A 271 -8.39 3.35 7.06
CA LEU A 271 -7.01 3.33 7.53
C LEU A 271 -6.05 2.78 6.48
N PRO A 272 -4.93 3.46 6.25
CA PRO A 272 -3.86 2.95 5.40
C PRO A 272 -3.26 1.65 5.94
N VAL A 273 -2.84 0.78 5.02
CA VAL A 273 -2.20 -0.50 5.36
C VAL A 273 -0.81 -0.57 4.73
N LEU A 274 0.22 -0.62 5.57
CA LEU A 274 1.61 -0.86 5.15
C LEU A 274 1.93 -2.35 5.22
N ILE A 275 2.27 -2.92 4.07
CA ILE A 275 2.70 -4.32 3.96
C ILE A 275 4.22 -4.37 3.94
N LEU A 276 4.81 -5.05 4.91
CA LEU A 276 6.26 -5.28 4.97
C LEU A 276 6.69 -6.42 4.04
N LYS A 277 7.97 -6.44 3.69
CA LYS A 277 8.60 -7.44 2.82
C LYS A 277 9.87 -8.00 3.44
#